data_72190aff1e49e2286b52389fe717994d
#
_entry.id   72190aff1e49e2286b52389fe717994d
#
_cell.length_a   1.000
_cell.length_b   1.000
_cell.length_c   1.000
_cell.angle_alpha   90.00
_cell.angle_beta   90.00
_cell.angle_gamma   90.00
#
_symmetry.space_group_name_H-M   'P 1'
#
loop_
_entity.id
_entity.type
_entity.pdbx_description
1 polymer ?
#
loop_
_entity_poly.entity_id
_entity_poly.type
_entity_poly.pdbx_seq_one_letter_code
_entity_poly.pdbx_strand_id
1 'polypeptide(L)'
;MIKKISLYFTALVLVLSTVGSAYAVTLKASHQWPGTPRADGSFDPRHEMVQIIADEVKKANVDIDIRIYPAKSLYKPKEQWKPMTTGQLDISAFPLGYASKFHP
;
A
#
# COMPACT_ATOMS: atom_id res chain seq x y z
N MET A 1 -44.25 -7.53 -28.01
CA MET A 1 -43.61 -8.62 -27.26
C MET A 1 -42.09 -8.61 -27.36
N ILE A 2 -41.51 -8.48 -28.54
CA ILE A 2 -40.06 -8.50 -28.78
C ILE A 2 -39.34 -7.33 -28.08
N LYS A 3 -39.95 -6.14 -28.02
CA LYS A 3 -39.37 -4.94 -27.35
C LYS A 3 -39.20 -5.07 -25.82
N LYS A 4 -40.10 -5.81 -25.13
CA LYS A 4 -40.03 -6.05 -23.69
C LYS A 4 -38.87 -7.00 -23.30
N ILE A 5 -38.64 -8.03 -24.10
CA ILE A 5 -37.56 -8.99 -23.90
C ILE A 5 -36.18 -8.32 -24.06
N SER A 6 -36.05 -7.43 -25.03
CA SER A 6 -34.84 -6.66 -25.29
C SER A 6 -34.47 -5.74 -24.11
N LEU A 7 -35.47 -5.12 -23.45
CA LEU A 7 -35.27 -4.26 -22.29
C LEU A 7 -34.75 -5.03 -21.07
N TYR A 8 -35.27 -6.23 -20.80
CA TYR A 8 -34.79 -7.08 -19.70
C TYR A 8 -33.38 -7.62 -19.94
N PHE A 9 -33.04 -7.93 -21.17
CA PHE A 9 -31.69 -8.37 -21.55
C PHE A 9 -30.65 -7.26 -21.37
N THR A 10 -30.99 -6.03 -21.73
CA THR A 10 -30.12 -4.87 -21.57
C THR A 10 -29.89 -4.54 -20.07
N ALA A 11 -30.94 -4.62 -19.25
CA ALA A 11 -30.84 -4.42 -17.82
C ALA A 11 -29.96 -5.50 -17.13
N LEU A 12 -30.05 -6.74 -17.56
CA LEU A 12 -29.23 -7.83 -17.04
C LEU A 12 -27.73 -7.64 -17.36
N VAL A 13 -27.42 -7.19 -18.57
CA VAL A 13 -26.04 -6.91 -18.98
C VAL A 13 -25.45 -5.74 -18.19
N LEU A 14 -26.22 -4.69 -17.89
CA LEU A 14 -25.81 -3.57 -17.07
C LEU A 14 -25.50 -3.98 -15.62
N VAL A 15 -26.29 -4.88 -15.02
CA VAL A 15 -26.06 -5.39 -13.66
C VAL A 15 -24.79 -6.25 -13.60
N LEU A 16 -24.49 -7.03 -14.60
CA LEU A 16 -23.27 -7.84 -14.69
C LEU A 16 -22.01 -6.99 -14.84
N SER A 17 -22.08 -5.82 -15.48
CA SER A 17 -20.93 -4.92 -15.63
C SER A 17 -20.55 -4.17 -14.35
N THR A 18 -21.43 -4.09 -13.36
CA THR A 18 -21.15 -3.42 -12.06
C THR A 18 -20.54 -4.33 -11.01
N VAL A 19 -20.49 -5.65 -11.21
CA VAL A 19 -19.96 -6.64 -10.26
C VAL A 19 -18.42 -6.79 -10.35
N GLY A 20 -17.76 -6.14 -11.32
CA GLY A 20 -16.35 -6.34 -11.62
C GLY A 20 -15.36 -5.39 -10.97
N SER A 21 -15.76 -4.46 -10.07
CA SER A 21 -14.80 -3.58 -9.39
C SER A 21 -14.26 -4.26 -8.14
N ALA A 22 -13.13 -4.97 -8.29
CA ALA A 22 -12.36 -5.42 -7.14
C ALA A 22 -11.85 -4.21 -6.35
N TYR A 23 -12.08 -4.17 -5.04
CA TYR A 23 -11.52 -3.14 -4.17
C TYR A 23 -10.02 -3.39 -4.03
N ALA A 24 -9.19 -2.44 -4.44
CA ALA A 24 -7.76 -2.46 -4.17
C ALA A 24 -7.52 -2.34 -2.66
N VAL A 25 -6.64 -3.17 -2.11
CA VAL A 25 -6.19 -3.07 -0.74
C VAL A 25 -5.03 -2.10 -0.68
N THR A 26 -5.10 -1.08 0.18
CA THR A 26 -3.99 -0.15 0.43
C THR A 26 -3.25 -0.56 1.70
N LEU A 27 -1.97 -0.89 1.55
CA LEU A 27 -1.07 -1.18 2.66
C LEU A 27 -0.27 0.07 3.03
N LYS A 28 -0.15 0.33 4.33
CA LYS A 28 0.63 1.45 4.87
C LYS A 28 2.05 0.99 5.16
N ALA A 29 3.03 1.64 4.55
CA ALA A 29 4.45 1.40 4.78
C ALA A 29 5.08 2.63 5.44
N SER A 30 5.70 2.45 6.60
CA SER A 30 6.31 3.54 7.38
C SER A 30 7.80 3.33 7.52
N HIS A 31 8.57 4.42 7.45
CA HIS A 31 9.99 4.44 7.75
C HIS A 31 10.45 5.83 8.21
N GLN A 32 11.67 5.89 8.73
CA GLN A 32 12.22 7.09 9.36
C GLN A 32 13.09 7.97 8.45
N TRP A 33 13.45 7.48 7.26
CA TRP A 33 14.40 8.16 6.38
C TRP A 33 13.72 9.12 5.41
N PRO A 34 14.49 10.14 4.90
CA PRO A 34 13.91 11.11 3.97
C PRO A 34 13.35 10.48 2.71
N GLY A 35 12.18 10.95 2.28
CA GLY A 35 11.53 10.55 1.02
C GLY A 35 11.68 11.58 -0.09
N THR A 36 12.43 12.65 0.14
CA THR A 36 12.73 13.68 -0.85
C THR A 36 14.10 13.45 -1.49
N PRO A 37 14.28 13.81 -2.78
CA PRO A 37 15.57 13.67 -3.45
C PRO A 37 16.63 14.58 -2.82
N ARG A 38 17.87 14.11 -2.86
CA ARG A 38 19.06 14.90 -2.52
C ARG A 38 19.35 15.93 -3.62
N ALA A 39 20.31 16.81 -3.38
CA ALA A 39 20.72 17.84 -4.36
C ALA A 39 21.20 17.25 -5.69
N ASP A 40 21.76 16.04 -5.69
CA ASP A 40 22.20 15.32 -6.90
C ASP A 40 21.08 14.52 -7.58
N GLY A 41 19.83 14.60 -7.07
CA GLY A 41 18.68 13.88 -7.59
C GLY A 41 18.53 12.45 -7.06
N SER A 42 19.49 11.93 -6.28
CA SER A 42 19.39 10.61 -5.65
C SER A 42 18.50 10.61 -4.41
N PHE A 43 17.95 9.45 -4.08
CA PHE A 43 17.19 9.25 -2.83
C PHE A 43 18.04 8.53 -1.79
N ASP A 44 17.59 8.57 -0.54
CA ASP A 44 18.14 7.71 0.49
C ASP A 44 17.91 6.24 0.08
N PRO A 45 18.95 5.39 0.06
CA PRO A 45 18.82 4.01 -0.41
C PRO A 45 17.78 3.19 0.36
N ARG A 46 17.54 3.52 1.61
CA ARG A 46 16.55 2.82 2.45
C ARG A 46 15.11 3.22 2.07
N HIS A 47 14.88 4.48 1.71
CA HIS A 47 13.62 4.91 1.12
C HIS A 47 13.43 4.27 -0.27
N GLU A 48 14.47 4.28 -1.09
CA GLU A 48 14.43 3.70 -2.44
C GLU A 48 14.08 2.20 -2.42
N MET A 49 14.59 1.45 -1.46
CA MET A 49 14.24 0.04 -1.26
C MET A 49 12.73 -0.14 -1.06
N VAL A 50 12.10 0.68 -0.22
CA VAL A 50 10.65 0.62 0.02
C VAL A 50 9.88 1.06 -1.23
N GLN A 51 10.38 2.05 -1.94
CA GLN A 51 9.77 2.53 -3.20
C GLN A 51 9.82 1.44 -4.29
N ILE A 52 10.93 0.71 -4.42
CA ILE A 52 11.06 -0.40 -5.37
C ILE A 52 10.01 -1.48 -5.06
N ILE A 53 9.82 -1.83 -3.80
CA ILE A 53 8.80 -2.81 -3.40
C ILE A 53 7.41 -2.33 -3.81
N ALA A 54 7.07 -1.07 -3.55
CA ALA A 54 5.79 -0.49 -3.92
C ALA A 54 5.58 -0.50 -5.44
N ASP A 55 6.60 -0.15 -6.21
CA ASP A 55 6.54 -0.11 -7.66
C ASP A 55 6.40 -1.51 -8.26
N GLU A 56 7.10 -2.51 -7.74
CA GLU A 56 7.01 -3.89 -8.20
C GLU A 56 5.65 -4.52 -7.89
N VAL A 57 5.08 -4.23 -6.73
CA VAL A 57 3.72 -4.67 -6.39
C VAL A 57 2.70 -4.06 -7.34
N LYS A 58 2.85 -2.77 -7.69
CA LYS A 58 1.98 -2.10 -8.66
C LYS A 58 2.09 -2.70 -10.05
N LYS A 59 3.31 -3.02 -10.51
CA LYS A 59 3.54 -3.69 -11.80
C LYS A 59 2.93 -5.09 -11.85
N ALA A 60 2.88 -5.79 -10.73
CA ALA A 60 2.31 -7.14 -10.64
C ALA A 60 0.79 -7.16 -10.81
N ASN A 61 0.12 -6.02 -10.70
CA ASN A 61 -1.33 -5.85 -10.89
C ASN A 61 -2.18 -6.84 -10.06
N VAL A 62 -1.87 -6.93 -8.76
CA VAL A 62 -2.49 -7.86 -7.81
C VAL A 62 -3.53 -7.18 -6.90
N ASP A 63 -4.05 -6.03 -7.29
CA ASP A 63 -5.02 -5.22 -6.53
C ASP A 63 -4.53 -4.81 -5.14
N ILE A 64 -3.22 -4.59 -5.01
CA ILE A 64 -2.57 -4.08 -3.81
C ILE A 64 -1.85 -2.79 -4.17
N ASP A 65 -2.07 -1.75 -3.38
CA ASP A 65 -1.32 -0.50 -3.44
C ASP A 65 -0.55 -0.31 -2.13
N ILE A 66 0.71 0.14 -2.22
CA ILE A 66 1.52 0.43 -1.04
C ILE A 66 1.70 1.94 -0.94
N ARG A 67 1.15 2.52 0.13
CA ARG A 67 1.33 3.93 0.44
C ARG A 67 2.49 4.09 1.42
N ILE A 68 3.50 4.87 1.00
CA ILE A 68 4.71 5.10 1.77
C ILE A 68 4.57 6.38 2.60
N TYR A 69 4.91 6.27 3.88
CA TYR A 69 5.00 7.38 4.83
C TYR A 69 6.46 7.51 5.28
N PRO A 70 7.26 8.34 4.57
CA PRO A 70 8.68 8.50 4.88
C PRO A 70 8.90 9.50 6.02
N ALA A 71 10.15 9.68 6.41
CA ALA A 71 10.62 10.76 7.28
C ALA A 71 9.87 10.86 8.62
N LYS A 72 9.51 9.75 9.23
CA LYS A 72 8.76 9.69 10.51
C LYS A 72 7.35 10.30 10.41
N SER A 73 6.79 10.43 9.21
CA SER A 73 5.52 11.13 8.99
C SER A 73 4.31 10.40 9.58
N LEU A 74 4.38 9.10 9.79
CA LEU A 74 3.31 8.32 10.41
C LEU A 74 3.65 7.90 11.84
N TYR A 75 4.82 7.27 12.05
CA TYR A 75 5.31 6.83 13.35
C TYR A 75 6.79 7.18 13.54
N LYS A 76 7.18 7.45 14.78
CA LYS A 76 8.58 7.67 15.15
C LYS A 76 9.40 6.39 15.04
N PRO A 77 10.75 6.48 14.94
CA PRO A 77 11.59 5.31 14.68
C PRO A 77 11.41 4.15 15.67
N LYS A 78 11.25 4.44 16.97
CA LYS A 78 11.09 3.43 18.02
C LYS A 78 9.64 3.04 18.30
N GLU A 79 8.68 3.62 17.58
CA GLU A 79 7.24 3.42 17.76
C GLU A 79 6.61 2.59 16.62
N GLN A 80 7.41 1.97 15.78
CA GLN A 80 6.93 1.20 14.62
C GLN A 80 6.32 -0.16 15.01
N TRP A 81 6.86 -0.80 16.04
CA TRP A 81 6.52 -2.18 16.39
C TRP A 81 5.06 -2.35 16.83
N LYS A 82 4.61 -1.50 17.75
CA LYS A 82 3.26 -1.62 18.32
C LYS A 82 2.15 -1.50 17.26
N PRO A 83 2.16 -0.50 16.37
CA PRO A 83 1.14 -0.41 15.32
C PRO A 83 1.18 -1.58 14.33
N MET A 84 2.32 -2.22 14.09
CA MET A 84 2.40 -3.44 13.30
C MET A 84 1.71 -4.62 13.98
N THR A 85 1.89 -4.77 15.28
CA THR A 85 1.27 -5.88 16.05
C THR A 85 -0.23 -5.68 16.29
N THR A 86 -0.71 -4.45 16.19
CA THR A 86 -2.14 -4.12 16.39
C THR A 86 -2.91 -3.92 15.07
N GLY A 87 -2.27 -4.11 13.92
CA GLY A 87 -2.92 -3.99 12.62
C GLY A 87 -3.10 -2.56 12.11
N GLN A 88 -2.50 -1.56 12.75
CA GLN A 88 -2.57 -0.16 12.33
C GLN A 88 -1.53 0.19 11.26
N LEU A 89 -0.46 -0.59 11.17
CA LEU A 89 0.61 -0.47 10.20
C LEU A 89 0.88 -1.84 9.57
N ASP A 90 1.02 -1.89 8.26
CA ASP A 90 1.19 -3.13 7.52
C ASP A 90 2.65 -3.47 7.27
N ILE A 91 3.47 -2.47 6.94
CA ILE A 91 4.88 -2.61 6.58
C ILE A 91 5.68 -1.56 7.34
N SER A 92 6.83 -1.98 7.90
CA SER A 92 7.78 -1.05 8.49
C SER A 92 9.20 -1.42 8.08
N ALA A 93 9.96 -0.41 7.66
CA ALA A 93 11.41 -0.52 7.50
C ALA A 93 12.07 0.22 8.66
N PHE A 94 12.75 -0.49 9.55
CA PHE A 94 13.44 0.08 10.71
C PHE A 94 14.61 -0.80 11.15
N PRO A 95 15.60 -0.23 11.85
CA PRO A 95 16.71 -1.03 12.38
C PRO A 95 16.23 -2.08 13.39
N LEU A 96 16.66 -3.32 13.23
CA LEU A 96 16.23 -4.44 14.08
C LEU A 96 16.49 -4.20 15.57
N GLY A 97 17.52 -3.44 15.93
CA GLY A 97 17.80 -3.07 17.32
C GLY A 97 16.65 -2.36 18.04
N TYR A 98 15.75 -1.71 17.31
CA TYR A 98 14.59 -1.06 17.90
C TYR A 98 13.50 -2.04 18.35
N ALA A 99 13.54 -3.26 17.86
CA ALA A 99 12.63 -4.33 18.27
C ALA A 99 13.23 -5.28 19.32
N SER A 100 14.50 -5.10 19.69
CA SER A 100 15.24 -6.04 20.56
C SER A 100 14.61 -6.24 21.93
N LYS A 101 13.90 -5.25 22.47
CA LYS A 101 13.18 -5.37 23.73
C LYS A 101 11.95 -6.28 23.67
N PHE A 102 11.43 -6.55 22.48
CA PHE A 102 10.28 -7.42 22.26
C PHE A 102 10.70 -8.83 21.87
N HIS A 103 11.87 -8.95 21.19
CA HIS A 103 12.47 -10.20 20.74
C HIS A 103 13.99 -10.12 20.97
N PRO A 104 14.45 -10.43 22.19
CA PRO A 104 15.88 -10.41 22.53
C PRO A 104 16.68 -11.49 21.81
#